data_2b74449c2a42cbb93b97b6d7630af0c2
#
_entry.id   2b74449c2a42cbb93b97b6d7630af0c2
#
_cell.length_a   1.000
_cell.length_b   1.000
_cell.length_c   1.000
_cell.angle_alpha   90.00
_cell.angle_beta   90.00
_cell.angle_gamma   90.00
#
_symmetry.space_group_name_H-M   'P 1'
#
loop_
_entity.id
_entity.type
_entity.pdbx_description
1 polymer ?
#
loop_
_entity_poly.entity_id
_entity_poly.type
_entity_poly.pdbx_seq_one_letter_code
_entity_poly.pdbx_strand_id
1 'polypeptide(L)'
;MIKVYTCGGMKNKSTLEAMEWRNELAKYLEMLSDDISVFKPPEFYNYDDLKHQSEAEIKEFEFAKLRESDVLVVELNDVESSVGSCMELGYANAMNDFGDKHIFIIAYNNTGKNVHPWVMDSCIRVEDSLEDIAYYIANYIEA
;
A
#
# COMPACT_ATOMS: atom_id res chain seq x y z
N MET A 1 -16.15 4.75 6.19
CA MET A 1 -15.27 4.78 4.99
C MET A 1 -14.08 3.87 5.19
N ILE A 2 -13.83 2.97 4.27
CA ILE A 2 -12.64 2.11 4.26
C ILE A 2 -11.47 2.89 3.66
N LYS A 3 -10.34 2.91 4.38
CA LYS A 3 -9.11 3.60 3.93
C LYS A 3 -8.07 2.57 3.50
N VAL A 4 -7.67 2.66 2.24
CA VAL A 4 -6.67 1.78 1.62
C VAL A 4 -5.36 2.54 1.44
N TYR A 5 -4.27 1.99 1.96
CA TYR A 5 -2.92 2.51 1.79
C TYR A 5 -2.20 1.69 0.71
N THR A 6 -1.60 2.36 -0.26
CA THR A 6 -0.85 1.69 -1.32
C THR A 6 0.65 1.79 -1.07
N CYS A 7 1.28 0.64 -0.89
CA CYS A 7 2.70 0.50 -0.55
C CYS A 7 3.46 -0.14 -1.71
N GLY A 8 4.52 0.49 -2.18
CA GLY A 8 5.33 -0.03 -3.27
C GLY A 8 6.55 0.85 -3.51
N GLY A 9 7.57 0.28 -4.18
CA GLY A 9 8.80 0.97 -4.46
C GLY A 9 8.62 2.18 -5.36
N MET A 10 9.34 3.25 -5.06
CA MET A 10 9.37 4.47 -5.86
C MET A 10 10.76 4.78 -6.40
N LYS A 11 11.79 4.13 -5.87
CA LYS A 11 13.17 4.33 -6.28
C LYS A 11 13.38 3.92 -7.73
N ASN A 12 14.06 4.77 -8.50
CA ASN A 12 14.36 4.56 -9.92
C ASN A 12 13.11 4.50 -10.81
N LYS A 13 11.99 5.04 -10.32
CA LYS A 13 10.75 5.15 -11.09
C LYS A 13 10.36 6.60 -11.26
N SER A 14 9.76 6.94 -12.42
CA SER A 14 9.09 8.23 -12.56
C SER A 14 7.85 8.26 -11.66
N THR A 15 7.34 9.45 -11.37
CA THR A 15 6.07 9.58 -10.65
C THR A 15 4.95 8.85 -11.37
N LEU A 16 4.90 8.94 -12.70
CA LEU A 16 3.90 8.24 -13.51
C LEU A 16 3.98 6.72 -13.32
N GLU A 17 5.18 6.14 -13.41
CA GLU A 17 5.37 4.71 -13.21
C GLU A 17 4.96 4.27 -11.80
N ALA A 18 5.34 5.04 -10.80
CA ALA A 18 4.99 4.74 -9.41
C ALA A 18 3.47 4.83 -9.15
N MET A 19 2.77 5.69 -9.90
CA MET A 19 1.32 5.90 -9.74
C MET A 19 0.47 4.93 -10.54
N GLU A 20 1.02 4.29 -11.57
CA GLU A 20 0.23 3.51 -12.54
C GLU A 20 -0.64 2.44 -11.88
N TRP A 21 -0.04 1.53 -11.12
CA TRP A 21 -0.79 0.46 -10.46
C TRP A 21 -1.72 1.00 -9.37
N ARG A 22 -1.30 2.06 -8.69
CA ARG A 22 -2.10 2.71 -7.63
C ARG A 22 -3.36 3.34 -8.19
N ASN A 23 -3.24 4.02 -9.32
CA ASN A 23 -4.38 4.62 -10.00
C ASN A 23 -5.32 3.57 -10.56
N GLU A 24 -4.78 2.48 -11.08
CA GLU A 24 -5.59 1.36 -11.58
C GLU A 24 -6.39 0.72 -10.46
N LEU A 25 -5.76 0.43 -9.31
CA LEU A 25 -6.46 -0.09 -8.14
C LEU A 25 -7.57 0.86 -7.69
N ALA A 26 -7.26 2.15 -7.57
CA ALA A 26 -8.23 3.15 -7.16
C ALA A 26 -9.43 3.19 -8.10
N LYS A 27 -9.19 3.09 -9.39
CA LYS A 27 -10.25 3.07 -10.41
C LYS A 27 -11.19 1.87 -10.23
N TYR A 28 -10.64 0.67 -10.01
CA TYR A 28 -11.46 -0.51 -9.77
C TYR A 28 -12.28 -0.37 -8.48
N LEU A 29 -11.69 0.17 -7.43
CA LEU A 29 -12.40 0.40 -6.17
C LEU A 29 -13.53 1.42 -6.32
N GLU A 30 -13.29 2.51 -7.04
CA GLU A 30 -14.32 3.52 -7.32
C GLU A 30 -15.52 2.95 -8.09
N MET A 31 -15.27 1.99 -8.98
CA MET A 31 -16.31 1.31 -9.73
C MET A 31 -17.18 0.42 -8.84
N LEU A 32 -16.66 -0.06 -7.72
CA LEU A 32 -17.31 -1.02 -6.84
C LEU A 32 -17.95 -0.39 -5.60
N SER A 33 -17.46 0.78 -5.16
CA SER A 33 -17.93 1.42 -3.94
C SER A 33 -17.66 2.93 -3.95
N ASP A 34 -18.60 3.68 -3.36
CA ASP A 34 -18.44 5.12 -3.14
C ASP A 34 -17.80 5.44 -1.77
N ASP A 35 -17.54 4.43 -0.95
CA ASP A 35 -17.11 4.60 0.44
C ASP A 35 -15.72 4.01 0.72
N ILE A 36 -14.86 4.01 -0.29
CA ILE A 36 -13.46 3.58 -0.18
C ILE A 36 -12.55 4.73 -0.66
N SER A 37 -11.59 5.10 0.18
CA SER A 37 -10.56 6.06 -0.18
C SER A 37 -9.20 5.38 -0.33
N VAL A 38 -8.39 5.83 -1.28
CA VAL A 38 -7.06 5.26 -1.55
C VAL A 38 -6.01 6.32 -1.33
N PHE A 39 -5.08 6.05 -0.40
CA PHE A 39 -3.92 6.88 -0.15
C PHE A 39 -2.76 6.42 -1.04
N LYS A 40 -2.17 7.36 -1.76
CA LYS A 40 -1.10 7.13 -2.74
C LYS A 40 0.11 7.98 -2.36
N PRO A 41 1.10 7.40 -1.66
CA PRO A 41 2.28 8.15 -1.21
C PRO A 41 2.97 9.02 -2.27
N PRO A 42 3.11 8.58 -3.54
CA PRO A 42 3.79 9.42 -4.54
C PRO A 42 3.14 10.77 -4.80
N GLU A 43 1.85 10.95 -4.52
CA GLU A 43 1.18 12.24 -4.66
C GLU A 43 1.74 13.30 -3.71
N PHE A 44 2.34 12.86 -2.60
CA PHE A 44 2.86 13.74 -1.55
C PHE A 44 4.38 13.84 -1.57
N TYR A 45 5.04 13.10 -2.45
CA TYR A 45 6.48 13.10 -2.61
C TYR A 45 6.86 13.86 -3.88
N ASN A 46 6.86 15.19 -3.78
CA ASN A 46 7.15 16.06 -4.91
C ASN A 46 8.46 16.82 -4.66
N TYR A 47 9.47 16.54 -5.47
CA TYR A 47 10.77 17.18 -5.36
C TYR A 47 10.80 18.63 -5.84
N ASP A 48 9.88 19.02 -6.71
CA ASP A 48 9.82 20.37 -7.29
C ASP A 48 9.07 21.35 -6.40
N ASP A 49 8.13 20.84 -5.59
CA ASP A 49 7.34 21.61 -4.64
C ASP A 49 7.35 20.91 -3.29
N LEU A 50 8.51 20.94 -2.63
CA LEU A 50 8.76 20.26 -1.37
C LEU A 50 7.88 20.84 -0.26
N LYS A 51 6.75 20.22 -0.02
CA LYS A 51 5.87 20.53 1.10
C LYS A 51 6.44 20.01 2.41
N HIS A 52 7.22 18.94 2.34
CA HIS A 52 7.95 18.39 3.48
C HIS A 52 9.39 18.91 3.49
N GLN A 53 9.92 19.14 4.68
CA GLN A 53 11.26 19.71 4.85
C GLN A 53 12.35 18.65 4.96
N SER A 54 12.01 17.39 5.22
CA SER A 54 12.98 16.31 5.40
C SER A 54 12.36 14.95 5.12
N GLU A 55 13.21 13.96 4.89
CA GLU A 55 12.79 12.57 4.74
C GLU A 55 12.14 12.05 6.04
N ALA A 56 12.61 12.50 7.18
CA ALA A 56 12.02 12.12 8.47
C ALA A 56 10.57 12.60 8.57
N GLU A 57 10.29 13.82 8.10
CA GLU A 57 8.92 14.35 8.07
C GLU A 57 8.02 13.55 7.13
N ILE A 58 8.52 13.18 5.96
CA ILE A 58 7.78 12.34 5.00
C ILE A 58 7.46 10.98 5.63
N LYS A 59 8.43 10.35 6.27
CA LYS A 59 8.25 9.06 6.94
C LYS A 59 7.17 9.16 8.03
N GLU A 60 7.23 10.17 8.86
CA GLU A 60 6.24 10.38 9.93
C GLU A 60 4.84 10.60 9.36
N PHE A 61 4.72 11.37 8.28
CA PHE A 61 3.45 11.60 7.60
C PHE A 61 2.88 10.30 7.03
N GLU A 62 3.69 9.53 6.32
CA GLU A 62 3.24 8.27 5.72
C GLU A 62 2.87 7.24 6.79
N PHE A 63 3.64 7.13 7.87
CA PHE A 63 3.30 6.23 8.97
C PHE A 63 2.01 6.66 9.67
N ALA A 64 1.76 7.95 9.80
CA ALA A 64 0.50 8.45 10.34
C ALA A 64 -0.69 8.03 9.46
N LYS A 65 -0.53 8.13 8.13
CA LYS A 65 -1.55 7.67 7.19
C LYS A 65 -1.75 6.16 7.23
N LEU A 66 -0.67 5.42 7.41
CA LEU A 66 -0.75 3.96 7.56
C LEU A 66 -1.53 3.58 8.83
N ARG A 67 -1.28 4.26 9.94
CA ARG A 67 -2.04 4.03 11.20
C ARG A 67 -3.55 4.26 11.06
N GLU A 68 -3.94 5.17 10.19
CA GLU A 68 -5.35 5.46 9.93
C GLU A 68 -6.02 4.47 8.97
N SER A 69 -5.23 3.64 8.31
CA SER A 69 -5.71 2.78 7.22
C SER A 69 -6.30 1.48 7.72
N ASP A 70 -7.24 0.94 6.96
CA ASP A 70 -7.90 -0.34 7.23
C ASP A 70 -7.30 -1.47 6.41
N VAL A 71 -6.72 -1.11 5.26
CA VAL A 71 -6.13 -2.06 4.30
C VAL A 71 -4.78 -1.51 3.84
N LEU A 72 -3.78 -2.38 3.79
CA LEU A 72 -2.50 -2.13 3.14
C LEU A 72 -2.41 -3.03 1.92
N VAL A 73 -2.31 -2.42 0.74
CA VAL A 73 -2.01 -3.16 -0.49
C VAL A 73 -0.54 -2.92 -0.82
N VAL A 74 0.25 -3.99 -0.83
CA VAL A 74 1.68 -3.92 -1.10
C VAL A 74 2.02 -4.57 -2.44
N GLU A 75 2.69 -3.81 -3.32
CA GLU A 75 3.23 -4.34 -4.56
C GLU A 75 4.56 -5.02 -4.29
N LEU A 76 4.68 -6.30 -4.65
CA LEU A 76 5.84 -7.12 -4.35
C LEU A 76 6.92 -7.14 -5.44
N ASN A 77 6.71 -6.50 -6.58
CA ASN A 77 7.62 -6.62 -7.74
C ASN A 77 9.07 -6.27 -7.42
N ASP A 78 9.29 -5.28 -6.58
CA ASP A 78 10.62 -4.81 -6.18
C ASP A 78 10.73 -4.55 -4.68
N VAL A 79 9.89 -5.22 -3.89
CA VAL A 79 9.79 -4.98 -2.44
C VAL A 79 11.11 -5.20 -1.72
N GLU A 80 11.91 -6.18 -2.13
CA GLU A 80 13.18 -6.51 -1.47
C GLU A 80 14.24 -5.41 -1.63
N SER A 81 14.13 -4.58 -2.67
CA SER A 81 14.99 -3.41 -2.87
C SER A 81 14.38 -2.11 -2.37
N SER A 82 13.17 -2.18 -1.82
CA SER A 82 12.43 -1.02 -1.33
C SER A 82 12.42 -1.00 0.20
N VAL A 83 13.37 -0.28 0.79
CA VAL A 83 13.50 -0.17 2.25
C VAL A 83 12.22 0.41 2.88
N GLY A 84 11.66 1.47 2.28
CA GLY A 84 10.45 2.09 2.77
C GLY A 84 9.27 1.13 2.81
N SER A 85 9.07 0.35 1.73
CA SER A 85 8.01 -0.65 1.67
C SER A 85 8.17 -1.73 2.73
N CYS A 86 9.39 -2.20 2.96
CA CYS A 86 9.66 -3.18 4.00
C CYS A 86 9.39 -2.62 5.41
N MET A 87 9.75 -1.36 5.65
CA MET A 87 9.48 -0.70 6.93
C MET A 87 7.97 -0.51 7.17
N GLU A 88 7.24 -0.10 6.15
CA GLU A 88 5.78 0.06 6.23
C GLU A 88 5.09 -1.27 6.49
N LEU A 89 5.53 -2.32 5.81
CA LEU A 89 5.00 -3.67 6.00
C LEU A 89 5.27 -4.18 7.42
N GLY A 90 6.48 -4.00 7.92
CA GLY A 90 6.84 -4.35 9.30
C GLY A 90 6.03 -3.56 10.34
N TYR A 91 5.82 -2.27 10.07
CA TYR A 91 5.00 -1.41 10.92
C TYR A 91 3.55 -1.90 10.97
N ALA A 92 2.97 -2.26 9.82
CA ALA A 92 1.62 -2.79 9.75
C ALA A 92 1.47 -4.12 10.52
N ASN A 93 2.47 -4.99 10.43
CA ASN A 93 2.50 -6.22 11.22
C ASN A 93 2.52 -5.92 12.72
N ALA A 94 3.33 -4.97 13.15
CA ALA A 94 3.40 -4.57 14.55
C ALA A 94 2.07 -3.98 15.04
N MET A 95 1.39 -3.22 14.20
CA MET A 95 0.04 -2.71 14.50
C MET A 95 -0.92 -3.85 14.78
N ASN A 96 -0.88 -4.91 13.98
CA ASN A 96 -1.74 -6.07 14.16
C ASN A 96 -1.41 -6.86 15.43
N ASP A 97 -0.12 -6.94 15.79
CA ASP A 97 0.32 -7.70 16.96
C ASP A 97 0.10 -6.95 18.27
N PHE A 98 0.30 -5.64 18.28
CA PHE A 98 0.37 -4.84 19.51
C PHE A 98 -0.62 -3.68 19.57
N GLY A 99 -1.25 -3.34 18.47
CA GLY A 99 -2.17 -2.20 18.39
C GLY A 99 -3.62 -2.59 18.67
N ASP A 100 -4.46 -1.58 18.84
CA ASP A 100 -5.90 -1.75 19.04
C ASP A 100 -6.67 -1.89 17.74
N LYS A 101 -6.03 -1.57 16.62
CA LYS A 101 -6.64 -1.59 15.28
C LYS A 101 -5.99 -2.66 14.42
N HIS A 102 -6.82 -3.43 13.73
CA HIS A 102 -6.36 -4.41 12.75
C HIS A 102 -6.29 -3.78 11.36
N ILE A 103 -5.21 -4.04 10.63
CA ILE A 103 -5.06 -3.67 9.22
C ILE A 103 -4.92 -4.94 8.37
N PHE A 104 -5.70 -5.03 7.29
CA PHE A 104 -5.63 -6.16 6.36
C PHE A 104 -4.50 -5.93 5.36
N ILE A 105 -3.54 -6.86 5.30
CA ILE A 105 -2.37 -6.75 4.43
C ILE A 105 -2.56 -7.67 3.23
N ILE A 106 -2.68 -7.08 2.04
CA ILE A 106 -2.92 -7.79 0.78
C ILE A 106 -1.76 -7.50 -0.17
N ALA A 107 -1.17 -8.55 -0.74
CA ALA A 107 -0.07 -8.40 -1.69
C ALA A 107 -0.56 -8.45 -3.14
N TYR A 108 0.03 -7.58 -3.96
CA TYR A 108 -0.07 -7.62 -5.41
C TYR A 108 1.26 -8.11 -5.99
N ASN A 109 1.22 -9.26 -6.66
CA ASN A 109 2.40 -9.85 -7.29
C ASN A 109 2.02 -10.38 -8.68
N ASN A 110 2.31 -9.60 -9.73
CA ASN A 110 2.03 -9.98 -11.10
C ASN A 110 3.24 -10.58 -11.82
N THR A 111 4.36 -10.78 -11.13
CA THR A 111 5.58 -11.34 -11.74
C THR A 111 5.70 -12.85 -11.57
N GLY A 112 4.99 -13.42 -10.61
CA GLY A 112 5.13 -14.83 -10.25
C GLY A 112 6.43 -15.17 -9.52
N LYS A 113 7.27 -14.19 -9.22
CA LYS A 113 8.53 -14.40 -8.51
C LYS A 113 8.30 -14.68 -7.03
N ASN A 114 9.11 -15.56 -6.47
CA ASN A 114 9.15 -15.76 -5.03
C ASN A 114 9.82 -14.57 -4.35
N VAL A 115 9.24 -14.15 -3.25
CA VAL A 115 9.71 -13.05 -2.43
C VAL A 115 10.13 -13.60 -1.07
N HIS A 116 10.95 -12.87 -0.35
CA HIS A 116 11.43 -13.27 0.97
C HIS A 116 10.28 -13.79 1.86
N PRO A 117 10.46 -14.93 2.55
CA PRO A 117 9.38 -15.57 3.33
C PRO A 117 8.72 -14.67 4.36
N TRP A 118 9.46 -13.77 4.99
CA TRP A 118 8.89 -12.87 5.99
C TRP A 118 7.93 -11.86 5.36
N VAL A 119 8.22 -11.43 4.14
CA VAL A 119 7.33 -10.55 3.38
C VAL A 119 6.04 -11.30 3.02
N MET A 120 6.17 -12.52 2.49
CA MET A 120 5.03 -13.34 2.12
C MET A 120 4.15 -13.70 3.32
N ASP A 121 4.78 -14.05 4.44
CA ASP A 121 4.08 -14.41 5.68
C ASP A 121 3.32 -13.22 6.30
N SER A 122 3.71 -12.00 5.95
CA SER A 122 3.05 -10.78 6.42
C SER A 122 1.72 -10.52 5.72
N CYS A 123 1.46 -11.18 4.59
CA CYS A 123 0.30 -10.91 3.74
C CYS A 123 -0.75 -12.01 3.95
N ILE A 124 -2.00 -11.60 4.19
CA ILE A 124 -3.11 -12.54 4.34
C ILE A 124 -3.56 -13.11 3.00
N ARG A 125 -3.23 -12.42 1.93
CA ARG A 125 -3.65 -12.77 0.58
C ARG A 125 -2.65 -12.25 -0.43
N VAL A 126 -2.37 -13.04 -1.47
CA VAL A 126 -1.52 -12.64 -2.60
C VAL A 126 -2.32 -12.82 -3.89
N GLU A 127 -2.43 -11.77 -4.67
CA GLU A 127 -3.17 -11.76 -5.92
C GLU A 127 -2.29 -11.24 -7.06
N ASP A 128 -2.54 -11.70 -8.27
CA ASP A 128 -1.86 -11.24 -9.48
C ASP A 128 -2.68 -10.21 -10.27
N SER A 129 -3.87 -9.88 -9.78
CA SER A 129 -4.81 -8.97 -10.43
C SER A 129 -5.29 -7.89 -9.47
N LEU A 130 -5.14 -6.63 -9.88
CA LEU A 130 -5.65 -5.49 -9.12
C LEU A 130 -7.18 -5.47 -9.05
N GLU A 131 -7.84 -5.96 -10.10
CA GLU A 131 -9.29 -6.09 -10.10
C GLU A 131 -9.76 -7.07 -9.03
N ASP A 132 -9.07 -8.20 -8.87
CA ASP A 132 -9.39 -9.19 -7.84
C ASP A 132 -9.16 -8.64 -6.44
N ILE A 133 -8.11 -7.85 -6.24
CA ILE A 133 -7.84 -7.16 -4.97
C ILE A 133 -8.98 -6.20 -4.65
N ALA A 134 -9.37 -5.38 -5.62
CA ALA A 134 -10.47 -4.42 -5.45
C ALA A 134 -11.79 -5.14 -5.10
N TYR A 135 -12.08 -6.22 -5.80
CA TYR A 135 -13.26 -7.03 -5.54
C TYR A 135 -13.26 -7.59 -4.11
N TYR A 136 -12.11 -8.10 -3.66
CA TYR A 136 -11.99 -8.62 -2.30
C TYR A 136 -12.22 -7.54 -1.24
N ILE A 137 -11.60 -6.37 -1.43
CA ILE A 137 -11.76 -5.24 -0.50
C ILE A 137 -13.23 -4.81 -0.42
N ALA A 138 -13.87 -4.61 -1.57
CA ALA A 138 -15.24 -4.10 -1.63
C ALA A 138 -16.27 -5.10 -1.08
N ASN A 139 -16.06 -6.40 -1.29
CA ASN A 139 -17.07 -7.40 -0.96
C ASN A 139 -16.85 -8.12 0.36
N TYR A 140 -15.64 -8.11 0.90
CA TYR A 140 -15.32 -8.86 2.12
C TYR A 140 -14.82 -7.98 3.26
N ILE A 141 -14.13 -6.88 2.98
CA ILE A 141 -13.61 -5.99 4.00
C ILE A 141 -14.58 -4.86 4.31
N GLU A 142 -15.12 -4.24 3.26
CA GLU A 142 -16.10 -3.15 3.42
C GLU A 142 -17.44 -3.65 3.93
N ALA A 143 -17.79 -4.87 3.59
CA ALA A 143 -19.13 -5.44 3.88
C ALA A 143 -19.55 -5.35 5.36
#